data_99973a40b4409a6567102bf024e29b90
#
_entry.id   99973a40b4409a6567102bf024e29b90
#
_cell.length_a   1.000
_cell.length_b   1.000
_cell.length_c   1.000
_cell.angle_alpha   90.00
_cell.angle_beta   90.00
_cell.angle_gamma   90.00
#
_symmetry.space_group_name_H-M   'P 1'
#
loop_
_entity.id
_entity.type
_entity.pdbx_description
1 polymer ?
#
loop_
_entity_poly.entity_id
_entity_poly.type
_entity_poly.pdbx_seq_one_letter_code
_entity_poly.pdbx_strand_id
1 'polypeptide(L)'
;MKELKFRIWDKERETFLNNVFIGSDGTLYEFSKDTMFGTAITYLDSENKKILKYTGLHDKNGKEIFEGDIIKIKDETYRITWNGCFSSFDMTNIDKAKQYKDLYILNRDYQKSEIVGNIYQNR
;
A
#
# COMPACT_ATOMS: atom_id res chain seq x y z
N MET A 1 -18.96 -4.48 -2.55
CA MET A 1 -18.05 -3.88 -3.53
C MET A 1 -16.78 -3.45 -2.81
N LYS A 2 -15.62 -3.81 -3.34
CA LYS A 2 -14.36 -3.44 -2.74
C LYS A 2 -14.10 -1.94 -2.92
N GLU A 3 -13.63 -1.28 -1.87
CA GLU A 3 -13.17 0.09 -2.00
C GLU A 3 -11.92 0.14 -2.86
N LEU A 4 -11.88 1.12 -3.75
CA LEU A 4 -10.69 1.38 -4.55
C LEU A 4 -9.88 2.46 -3.84
N LYS A 5 -8.85 2.03 -3.13
CA LYS A 5 -7.95 2.92 -2.42
C LYS A 5 -6.51 2.62 -2.81
N PHE A 6 -5.69 3.64 -2.69
CA PHE A 6 -4.27 3.52 -2.94
C PHE A 6 -3.54 4.51 -2.04
N ARG A 7 -2.24 4.32 -1.90
CA ARG A 7 -1.35 5.32 -1.32
C ARG A 7 -0.13 5.44 -2.22
N ILE A 8 0.54 6.58 -2.15
CA ILE A 8 1.68 6.88 -3.01
C ILE A 8 2.93 7.02 -2.14
N TRP A 9 3.95 6.23 -2.47
CA TRP A 9 5.27 6.36 -1.87
C TRP A 9 6.14 7.21 -2.77
N ASP A 10 6.72 8.29 -2.23
CA ASP A 10 7.66 9.16 -2.94
C ASP A 10 9.09 8.74 -2.57
N LYS A 11 9.82 8.20 -3.55
CA LYS A 11 11.18 7.72 -3.32
C LYS A 11 12.17 8.85 -3.07
N GLU A 12 11.91 10.04 -3.60
CA GLU A 12 12.78 11.19 -3.39
C GLU A 12 12.62 11.78 -1.99
N ARG A 13 11.37 11.99 -1.57
CA ARG A 13 11.08 12.56 -0.25
C ARG A 13 11.09 11.50 0.85
N GLU A 14 11.13 10.22 0.48
CA GLU A 14 11.10 9.08 1.39
C GLU A 14 9.92 9.13 2.35
N THR A 15 8.75 9.43 1.82
CA THR A 15 7.52 9.55 2.60
C THR A 15 6.30 9.19 1.75
N PHE A 16 5.21 8.88 2.43
CA PHE A 16 3.91 8.74 1.76
C PHE A 16 3.32 10.13 1.55
N LEU A 17 2.73 10.32 0.36
CA LEU A 17 2.08 11.58 0.01
C LEU A 17 0.61 11.52 0.41
N ASN A 18 0.10 12.60 1.00
CA ASN A 18 -1.26 12.63 1.56
C ASN A 18 -2.29 13.27 0.64
N ASN A 19 -1.89 14.24 -0.16
CA ASN A 19 -2.83 15.04 -0.94
C ASN A 19 -2.70 14.75 -2.43
N VAL A 20 -2.73 13.46 -2.79
CA VAL A 20 -2.56 13.03 -4.16
C VAL A 20 -3.82 12.34 -4.65
N PHE A 21 -4.22 12.63 -5.89
CA PHE A 21 -5.27 11.88 -6.55
C PHE A 21 -4.81 11.45 -7.95
N ILE A 22 -5.45 10.41 -8.47
CA ILE A 22 -5.13 9.84 -9.77
C ILE A 22 -6.28 10.14 -10.72
N GLY A 23 -5.97 10.76 -11.85
CA GLY A 23 -6.94 10.94 -12.91
C GLY A 23 -7.29 9.62 -13.57
N SER A 24 -8.36 9.60 -14.35
CA SER A 24 -8.81 8.39 -15.03
C SER A 24 -7.81 7.85 -16.05
N ASP A 25 -6.89 8.68 -16.49
CA ASP A 25 -5.81 8.30 -17.40
C ASP A 25 -4.53 7.86 -16.67
N GLY A 26 -4.56 7.80 -15.34
CA GLY A 26 -3.41 7.44 -14.53
C GLY A 26 -2.50 8.60 -14.16
N THR A 27 -2.83 9.82 -14.55
CA THR A 27 -2.03 11.00 -14.21
C THR A 27 -2.16 11.33 -12.73
N LEU A 28 -1.03 11.65 -12.09
CA LEU A 28 -0.99 12.01 -10.68
C LEU A 28 -1.06 13.52 -10.51
N TYR A 29 -1.83 13.95 -9.51
CA TYR A 29 -1.98 15.36 -9.15
C TYR A 29 -1.82 15.53 -7.66
N GLU A 30 -1.10 16.58 -7.27
CA GLU A 30 -0.94 16.95 -5.88
C GLU A 30 -1.77 18.19 -5.58
N PHE A 31 -2.46 18.17 -4.45
CA PHE A 31 -3.36 19.22 -4.02
C PHE A 31 -2.69 19.99 -2.87
N SER A 32 -2.63 21.32 -2.99
CA SER A 32 -2.03 22.17 -1.96
C SER A 32 -3.03 23.22 -1.51
N LYS A 33 -3.23 23.34 -0.20
CA LYS A 33 -4.16 24.31 0.38
C LYS A 33 -3.50 25.61 0.80
N ASP A 34 -2.20 25.57 1.05
CA ASP A 34 -1.48 26.70 1.66
C ASP A 34 -0.79 27.56 0.62
N THR A 35 -1.57 28.09 -0.30
CA THR A 35 -1.05 29.05 -1.27
C THR A 35 -1.63 30.43 -1.01
N MET A 36 -0.89 31.47 -1.43
CA MET A 36 -1.34 32.85 -1.31
C MET A 36 -2.70 33.06 -2.00
N PHE A 37 -3.01 32.26 -3.03
CA PHE A 37 -4.20 32.40 -3.85
C PHE A 37 -5.24 31.32 -3.56
N GLY A 38 -5.11 30.58 -2.45
CA GLY A 38 -6.02 29.52 -2.08
C GLY A 38 -5.50 28.13 -2.43
N THR A 39 -6.35 27.31 -3.03
CA THR A 39 -6.02 25.93 -3.37
C THR A 39 -5.36 25.85 -4.74
N ALA A 40 -4.28 25.09 -4.83
CA ALA A 40 -3.61 24.79 -6.10
C ALA A 40 -3.60 23.29 -6.37
N ILE A 41 -3.75 22.92 -7.63
CA ILE A 41 -3.61 21.54 -8.10
C ILE A 41 -2.42 21.52 -9.03
N THR A 42 -1.44 20.69 -8.70
CA THR A 42 -0.19 20.61 -9.45
C THR A 42 -0.02 19.22 -10.04
N TYR A 43 0.41 19.18 -11.29
CA TYR A 43 0.82 17.91 -11.92
C TYR A 43 1.96 17.30 -11.13
N LEU A 44 1.87 16.02 -10.82
CA LEU A 44 2.90 15.30 -10.09
C LEU A 44 3.54 14.29 -11.03
N ASP A 45 4.86 14.43 -11.25
CA ASP A 45 5.60 13.48 -12.07
C ASP A 45 5.57 12.10 -11.41
N SER A 46 5.18 11.10 -12.19
CA SER A 46 5.11 9.72 -11.70
C SER A 46 6.48 9.06 -11.52
N GLU A 47 7.53 9.68 -12.04
CA GLU A 47 8.89 9.17 -11.84
C GLU A 47 9.23 9.20 -10.34
N ASN A 48 9.85 8.12 -9.86
CA ASN A 48 10.19 7.96 -8.44
C ASN A 48 8.97 7.93 -7.51
N LYS A 49 7.78 7.68 -8.06
CA LYS A 49 6.56 7.48 -7.28
C LYS A 49 6.11 6.03 -7.42
N LYS A 50 5.63 5.46 -6.32
CA LYS A 50 5.10 4.10 -6.32
C LYS A 50 3.66 4.13 -5.86
N ILE A 51 2.76 3.66 -6.73
CA ILE A 51 1.34 3.56 -6.40
C ILE A 51 1.12 2.19 -5.75
N LEU A 52 0.61 2.18 -4.53
CA LEU A 52 0.39 0.97 -3.75
C LEU A 52 -1.10 0.75 -3.55
N LYS A 53 -1.58 -0.42 -3.93
CA LYS A 53 -3.00 -0.75 -3.91
C LYS A 53 -3.45 -1.22 -2.53
N TYR A 54 -4.66 -0.86 -2.17
CA TYR A 54 -5.32 -1.32 -0.96
C TYR A 54 -5.82 -2.76 -1.18
N THR A 55 -5.55 -3.63 -0.22
CA THR A 55 -5.94 -5.05 -0.31
C THR A 55 -7.43 -5.28 -0.05
N GLY A 56 -8.12 -4.33 0.56
CA GLY A 56 -9.49 -4.50 1.02
C GLY A 56 -9.59 -5.10 2.41
N LEU A 57 -8.46 -5.38 3.06
CA LEU A 57 -8.41 -6.03 4.36
C LEU A 57 -7.80 -5.10 5.41
N HIS A 58 -8.12 -5.39 6.67
CA HIS A 58 -7.60 -4.67 7.83
C HIS A 58 -6.86 -5.64 8.73
N ASP A 59 -5.91 -5.11 9.51
CA ASP A 59 -5.26 -5.92 10.54
C ASP A 59 -6.12 -5.95 11.83
N LYS A 60 -5.61 -6.58 12.87
CA LYS A 60 -6.33 -6.71 14.14
C LYS A 60 -6.65 -5.37 14.80
N ASN A 61 -5.92 -4.32 14.44
CA ASN A 61 -6.10 -2.96 14.98
C ASN A 61 -6.98 -2.08 14.11
N GLY A 62 -7.55 -2.64 13.04
CA GLY A 62 -8.38 -1.90 12.11
C GLY A 62 -7.59 -1.08 11.09
N LYS A 63 -6.28 -1.25 11.00
CA LYS A 63 -5.47 -0.55 10.02
C LYS A 63 -5.59 -1.19 8.65
N GLU A 64 -5.78 -0.38 7.63
CA GLU A 64 -5.88 -0.84 6.25
C GLU A 64 -4.55 -1.40 5.76
N ILE A 65 -4.61 -2.56 5.10
CA ILE A 65 -3.42 -3.25 4.61
C ILE A 65 -3.25 -2.96 3.13
N PHE A 66 -2.07 -2.47 2.77
CA PHE A 66 -1.71 -2.11 1.40
C PHE A 66 -0.60 -3.00 0.87
N GLU A 67 -0.48 -3.03 -0.44
CA GLU A 67 0.67 -3.59 -1.13
C GLU A 67 1.97 -3.04 -0.52
N GLY A 68 2.93 -3.93 -0.28
CA GLY A 68 4.21 -3.54 0.32
C GLY A 68 4.24 -3.58 1.84
N ASP A 69 3.10 -3.78 2.49
CA ASP A 69 3.08 -3.88 3.95
C ASP A 69 3.70 -5.19 4.41
N ILE A 70 4.30 -5.13 5.58
CA ILE A 70 4.86 -6.29 6.27
C ILE A 70 3.92 -6.62 7.42
N ILE A 71 3.40 -7.85 7.41
CA ILE A 71 2.38 -8.31 8.36
C ILE A 71 2.96 -9.42 9.21
N LYS A 72 2.72 -9.35 10.51
CA LYS A 72 3.04 -10.43 11.43
C LYS A 72 1.76 -11.16 11.80
N ILE A 73 1.74 -12.47 11.61
CA ILE A 73 0.63 -13.35 12.03
C ILE A 73 1.25 -14.46 12.86
N LYS A 74 0.88 -14.53 14.15
CA LYS A 74 1.52 -15.43 15.10
C LYS A 74 3.01 -15.11 15.13
N ASP A 75 3.89 -16.08 14.87
CA ASP A 75 5.33 -15.87 14.86
C ASP A 75 5.90 -15.75 13.45
N GLU A 76 5.04 -15.63 12.47
CA GLU A 76 5.45 -15.58 11.06
C GLU A 76 5.27 -14.16 10.50
N THR A 77 6.20 -13.75 9.65
CA THR A 77 6.20 -12.42 9.03
C THR A 77 6.05 -12.57 7.51
N TYR A 78 5.14 -11.79 6.94
CA TYR A 78 4.80 -11.86 5.52
C TYR A 78 4.89 -10.50 4.87
N ARG A 79 5.27 -10.50 3.60
CA ARG A 79 5.25 -9.31 2.75
C ARG A 79 4.06 -9.42 1.80
N ILE A 80 3.28 -8.36 1.66
CA ILE A 80 2.15 -8.29 0.74
C ILE A 80 2.63 -7.77 -0.60
N THR A 81 2.41 -8.53 -1.67
CA THR A 81 2.84 -8.16 -3.02
C THR A 81 1.66 -8.21 -3.98
N TRP A 82 1.74 -7.42 -5.05
CA TRP A 82 0.76 -7.46 -6.12
C TRP A 82 1.29 -8.34 -7.25
N ASN A 83 0.50 -9.33 -7.64
CA ASN A 83 0.82 -10.20 -8.76
C ASN A 83 0.03 -9.74 -9.99
N GLY A 84 0.72 -9.03 -10.90
CA GLY A 84 0.07 -8.49 -12.10
C GLY A 84 -0.39 -9.55 -13.10
N CYS A 85 0.26 -10.72 -13.10
CA CYS A 85 -0.14 -11.80 -14.01
C CYS A 85 -1.50 -12.37 -13.67
N PHE A 86 -1.84 -12.42 -12.39
CA PHE A 86 -3.11 -12.99 -11.93
C PHE A 86 -4.04 -11.94 -11.33
N SER A 87 -3.65 -10.67 -11.36
CA SER A 87 -4.43 -9.56 -10.79
C SER A 87 -4.87 -9.87 -9.36
N SER A 88 -3.93 -10.35 -8.55
CA SER A 88 -4.20 -10.74 -7.17
C SER A 88 -3.07 -10.31 -6.25
N PHE A 89 -3.36 -10.27 -4.95
CA PHE A 89 -2.34 -10.04 -3.93
C PHE A 89 -1.81 -11.37 -3.44
N ASP A 90 -0.49 -11.45 -3.27
CA ASP A 90 0.17 -12.61 -2.72
C ASP A 90 0.84 -12.25 -1.39
N MET A 91 1.09 -13.27 -0.57
CA MET A 91 1.83 -13.14 0.68
C MET A 91 3.10 -13.98 0.59
N THR A 92 4.24 -13.38 0.90
CA THR A 92 5.51 -14.09 0.93
C THR A 92 6.02 -14.14 2.36
N ASN A 93 6.25 -15.35 2.88
CA ASN A 93 6.89 -15.50 4.19
C ASN A 93 8.35 -15.05 4.05
N ILE A 94 8.73 -14.05 4.82
CA ILE A 94 10.03 -13.41 4.67
C ILE A 94 11.16 -14.37 5.06
N ASP A 95 10.97 -15.15 6.14
CA ASP A 95 12.01 -16.02 6.64
C ASP A 95 12.18 -17.30 5.82
N LYS A 96 11.06 -17.86 5.35
CA LYS A 96 11.05 -19.13 4.62
C LYS A 96 11.03 -18.96 3.11
N ALA A 97 10.93 -17.73 2.63
CA ALA A 97 10.81 -17.40 1.20
C ALA A 97 9.69 -18.17 0.50
N LYS A 98 8.64 -18.55 1.25
CA LYS A 98 7.50 -19.28 0.71
C LYS A 98 6.40 -18.32 0.34
N GLN A 99 5.91 -18.43 -0.89
CA GLN A 99 4.86 -17.58 -1.42
C GLN A 99 3.51 -18.27 -1.30
N TYR A 100 2.52 -17.52 -0.84
CA TYR A 100 1.14 -17.97 -0.75
C TYR A 100 0.30 -17.12 -1.68
N LYS A 101 -0.45 -17.76 -2.59
CA LYS A 101 -1.32 -17.05 -3.53
C LYS A 101 -2.54 -16.51 -2.81
N ASP A 102 -3.01 -15.37 -3.28
CA ASP A 102 -4.11 -14.65 -2.67
C ASP A 102 -3.79 -14.35 -1.20
N LEU A 103 -4.74 -13.76 -0.49
CA LEU A 103 -4.55 -13.42 0.91
C LEU A 103 -5.25 -14.43 1.81
N TYR A 104 -5.14 -15.72 1.46
CA TYR A 104 -5.85 -16.78 2.16
C TYR A 104 -5.54 -16.82 3.66
N ILE A 105 -4.26 -16.74 4.02
CA ILE A 105 -3.84 -16.78 5.43
C ILE A 105 -4.37 -15.54 6.15
N LEU A 106 -4.26 -14.39 5.53
CA LEU A 106 -4.72 -13.14 6.12
C LEU A 106 -6.24 -13.12 6.27
N ASN A 107 -6.98 -13.58 5.26
CA ASN A 107 -8.44 -13.68 5.34
C ASN A 107 -8.88 -14.57 6.48
N ARG A 108 -8.17 -15.68 6.71
CA ARG A 108 -8.48 -16.61 7.79
C ARG A 108 -8.10 -16.06 9.16
N ASP A 109 -6.94 -15.41 9.25
CA ASP A 109 -6.32 -15.03 10.52
C ASP A 109 -6.16 -13.51 10.71
N TYR A 110 -6.99 -12.68 10.05
CA TYR A 110 -6.83 -11.23 10.13
C TYR A 110 -6.89 -10.70 11.57
N GLN A 111 -7.66 -11.36 12.44
CA GLN A 111 -7.78 -10.96 13.84
C GLN A 111 -6.49 -11.19 14.64
N LYS A 112 -5.56 -11.92 14.07
CA LYS A 112 -4.25 -12.19 14.67
C LYS A 112 -3.12 -11.45 13.94
N SER A 113 -3.47 -10.67 12.92
CA SER A 113 -2.50 -9.98 12.10
C SER A 113 -2.17 -8.60 12.64
N GLU A 114 -0.94 -8.15 12.40
CA GLU A 114 -0.51 -6.81 12.77
C GLU A 114 0.44 -6.28 11.72
N ILE A 115 0.17 -5.07 11.23
CA ILE A 115 1.10 -4.38 10.35
C ILE A 115 2.30 -3.95 11.20
N VAL A 116 3.49 -4.45 10.87
CA VAL A 116 4.71 -4.13 11.62
C VAL A 116 5.65 -3.22 10.84
N GLY A 117 5.32 -2.90 9.60
CA GLY A 117 6.09 -2.00 8.77
C GLY A 117 5.71 -2.14 7.31
N ASN A 118 6.59 -1.66 6.43
CA ASN A 118 6.45 -1.83 4.99
C ASN A 118 7.84 -1.85 4.35
N ILE A 119 7.90 -2.32 3.10
CA ILE A 119 9.17 -2.51 2.40
C ILE A 119 9.87 -1.19 2.03
N TYR A 120 9.18 -0.07 2.17
CA TYR A 120 9.73 1.25 1.79
C TYR A 120 10.30 2.01 2.98
N GLN A 121 9.62 2.00 4.11
CA GLN A 121 10.03 2.72 5.32
C GLN A 121 10.93 1.91 6.25
N ASN A 122 10.72 0.61 6.28
CA ASN A 122 11.47 -0.29 7.17
C ASN A 122 12.74 -0.78 6.48
N ARG A 123 13.77 -0.10 6.72
CA ARG A 123 15.07 -0.48 6.18
C ARG A 123 16.02 -0.93 7.27
#